data_a4e2fae3dd2f0568d1e8df12b428eb83
#
_entry.id   a4e2fae3dd2f0568d1e8df12b428eb83
#
_cell.length_a   1.000
_cell.length_b   1.000
_cell.length_c   1.000
_cell.angle_alpha   90.00
_cell.angle_beta   90.00
_cell.angle_gamma   90.00
#
_symmetry.space_group_name_H-M   'P 1'
#
loop_
_entity.id
_entity.type
_entity.pdbx_description
1 polymer ?
#
loop_
_entity_poly.entity_id
_entity_poly.type
_entity_poly.pdbx_seq_one_letter_code
_entity_poly.pdbx_strand_id
1 'polypeptide(L)'
;MIKIMKYGQVPGSEIFARVSPTVNVEAIVADIIANVRAKGDAAVLEYNLKFDKANLTSLLVSQEEIDEAFSTVEQEFLAILEQAAENIRLFHSKQVRNSFVIADKPGIVLGQKVTPIKKVGVYVPGGTAAYPSTVLMDTIPAKIAGCETIVMVTPPGADGKINPVILAAAKIAGVDQIFKVGGAQAVAALAYGTESIPKVDKIVGPGNAFVAEAKKQVFGLVSIDMIAGPSEILIVADGKSNPSHVAADLLSQAEHDKLASAVLVTDSEALAQAVSAELEKQIPLLPRAEIARASIDNNGKIIVAENLMQGIEISNEIAPEHLELMVDDPFAYLDAVKHAGSIFMGRNCPEALGDYFAGPNHTLPTSGTARFSSPLSVDDFVKKSQFTYYTADALSAVADSINYFANKEGLQAHGKSAIIRKES
;
A
#
# COMPACT_ATOMS: atom_id res chain seq x y z
N MET A 1 24.81 0.78 -18.31
CA MET A 1 24.27 -0.57 -18.61
C MET A 1 23.95 -1.32 -17.32
N ILE A 2 22.86 -2.06 -17.30
CA ILE A 2 22.46 -2.90 -16.16
C ILE A 2 23.57 -3.92 -15.80
N LYS A 3 23.77 -4.19 -14.50
CA LYS A 3 24.78 -5.16 -14.04
C LYS A 3 24.27 -6.59 -14.20
N ILE A 4 25.05 -7.46 -14.85
CA ILE A 4 24.78 -8.90 -14.93
C ILE A 4 25.68 -9.61 -13.95
N MET A 5 25.08 -10.39 -13.03
CA MET A 5 25.76 -11.11 -11.95
C MET A 5 25.40 -12.61 -12.02
N LYS A 6 26.35 -13.48 -11.73
CA LYS A 6 26.09 -14.90 -11.58
C LYS A 6 25.98 -15.25 -10.11
N TYR A 7 24.85 -15.84 -9.73
CA TYR A 7 24.61 -16.27 -8.35
C TYR A 7 25.71 -17.23 -7.87
N GLY A 8 26.20 -17.05 -6.66
CA GLY A 8 27.31 -17.81 -6.10
C GLY A 8 28.72 -17.35 -6.52
N GLN A 9 28.85 -16.44 -7.51
CA GLN A 9 30.14 -15.83 -7.89
C GLN A 9 30.31 -14.41 -7.37
N VAL A 10 29.22 -13.79 -6.90
CA VAL A 10 29.18 -12.44 -6.33
C VAL A 10 28.69 -12.54 -4.88
N PRO A 11 29.24 -11.72 -3.95
CA PRO A 11 28.78 -11.72 -2.56
C PRO A 11 27.28 -11.44 -2.45
N GLY A 12 26.58 -12.14 -1.55
CA GLY A 12 25.16 -11.90 -1.28
C GLY A 12 24.86 -10.44 -0.89
N SER A 13 25.78 -9.78 -0.20
CA SER A 13 25.67 -8.35 0.14
C SER A 13 25.55 -7.42 -1.08
N GLU A 14 26.05 -7.84 -2.24
CA GLU A 14 25.90 -7.08 -3.49
C GLU A 14 24.60 -7.45 -4.22
N ILE A 15 24.28 -8.74 -4.27
CA ILE A 15 23.06 -9.26 -4.90
C ILE A 15 21.81 -8.70 -4.20
N PHE A 16 21.78 -8.75 -2.87
CA PHE A 16 20.66 -8.34 -2.03
C PHE A 16 20.72 -6.87 -1.57
N ALA A 17 21.72 -6.09 -2.03
CA ALA A 17 21.81 -4.67 -1.70
C ALA A 17 20.53 -3.93 -2.11
N ARG A 18 20.00 -3.14 -1.18
CA ARG A 18 18.86 -2.23 -1.42
C ARG A 18 19.32 -0.79 -1.30
N VAL A 19 18.66 0.08 -2.05
CA VAL A 19 18.85 1.52 -1.93
C VAL A 19 18.09 2.00 -0.70
N SER A 20 18.80 2.66 0.20
CA SER A 20 18.16 3.39 1.29
C SER A 20 17.99 4.84 0.90
N PRO A 21 16.84 5.47 1.15
CA PRO A 21 16.66 6.90 0.95
C PRO A 21 17.74 7.67 1.74
N THR A 22 18.50 8.51 1.07
CA THR A 22 19.61 9.28 1.68
C THR A 22 19.16 10.57 2.35
N VAL A 23 17.89 10.97 2.17
CA VAL A 23 17.39 12.25 2.66
C VAL A 23 16.73 12.04 4.02
N ASN A 24 17.36 12.59 5.07
CA ASN A 24 16.74 12.65 6.39
C ASN A 24 15.78 13.85 6.44
N VAL A 25 14.48 13.57 6.41
CA VAL A 25 13.40 14.57 6.46
C VAL A 25 12.71 14.63 7.82
N GLU A 26 13.16 13.85 8.79
CA GLU A 26 12.51 13.65 10.10
C GLU A 26 12.21 14.96 10.84
N ALA A 27 13.22 15.81 11.00
CA ALA A 27 13.07 17.09 11.71
C ALA A 27 12.12 18.05 10.95
N ILE A 28 12.24 18.12 9.63
CA ILE A 28 11.38 18.97 8.80
C ILE A 28 9.92 18.53 8.92
N VAL A 29 9.67 17.24 8.89
CA VAL A 29 8.32 16.68 9.03
C VAL A 29 7.77 16.89 10.43
N ALA A 30 8.59 16.72 11.47
CA ALA A 30 8.18 17.00 12.85
C ALA A 30 7.74 18.46 13.03
N ASP A 31 8.48 19.42 12.45
CA ASP A 31 8.12 20.83 12.46
C ASP A 31 6.81 21.11 11.73
N ILE A 32 6.58 20.48 10.57
CA ILE A 32 5.32 20.60 9.83
C ILE A 32 4.15 20.08 10.66
N ILE A 33 4.29 18.89 11.25
CA ILE A 33 3.26 18.30 12.12
C ILE A 33 2.95 19.22 13.31
N ALA A 34 3.99 19.74 13.99
CA ALA A 34 3.82 20.64 15.11
C ALA A 34 3.07 21.93 14.71
N ASN A 35 3.40 22.51 13.55
CA ASN A 35 2.75 23.70 13.04
C ASN A 35 1.27 23.48 12.70
N VAL A 36 0.94 22.37 12.02
CA VAL A 36 -0.46 22.00 11.71
C VAL A 36 -1.26 21.78 13.01
N ARG A 37 -0.68 21.10 14.00
CA ARG A 37 -1.33 20.92 15.32
C ARG A 37 -1.62 22.23 16.03
N ALA A 38 -0.74 23.22 15.88
CA ALA A 38 -0.86 24.51 16.58
C ALA A 38 -1.81 25.49 15.88
N LYS A 39 -1.90 25.46 14.54
CA LYS A 39 -2.57 26.48 13.74
C LYS A 39 -3.68 25.96 12.83
N GLY A 40 -3.93 24.66 12.80
CA GLY A 40 -5.02 24.05 12.01
C GLY A 40 -4.99 24.43 10.53
N ASP A 41 -6.14 24.82 9.99
CA ASP A 41 -6.32 25.22 8.59
C ASP A 41 -5.37 26.33 8.14
N ALA A 42 -5.03 27.25 9.03
CA ALA A 42 -4.13 28.36 8.70
C ALA A 42 -2.73 27.84 8.30
N ALA A 43 -2.19 26.84 9.00
CA ALA A 43 -0.92 26.23 8.64
C ALA A 43 -1.03 25.45 7.32
N VAL A 44 -2.13 24.75 7.09
CA VAL A 44 -2.37 23.99 5.84
C VAL A 44 -2.41 24.94 4.64
N LEU A 45 -3.12 26.05 4.73
CA LEU A 45 -3.19 27.08 3.68
C LEU A 45 -1.83 27.74 3.42
N GLU A 46 -1.06 28.01 4.48
CA GLU A 46 0.32 28.53 4.37
C GLU A 46 1.22 27.54 3.60
N TYR A 47 1.13 26.25 3.89
CA TYR A 47 1.91 25.22 3.18
C TYR A 47 1.45 25.01 1.74
N ASN A 48 0.15 25.08 1.44
CA ASN A 48 -0.35 25.03 0.06
C ASN A 48 0.20 26.20 -0.77
N LEU A 49 0.22 27.41 -0.22
CA LEU A 49 0.83 28.56 -0.90
C LEU A 49 2.34 28.36 -1.10
N LYS A 50 3.03 27.82 -0.09
CA LYS A 50 4.49 27.64 -0.11
C LYS A 50 4.92 26.55 -1.09
N PHE A 51 4.29 25.39 -1.07
CA PHE A 51 4.73 24.19 -1.80
C PHE A 51 4.01 24.02 -3.12
N ASP A 52 2.69 24.20 -3.16
CA ASP A 52 1.86 23.99 -4.35
C ASP A 52 1.61 25.28 -5.14
N LYS A 53 2.02 26.43 -4.59
CA LYS A 53 1.75 27.80 -5.14
C LYS A 53 0.24 28.10 -5.24
N ALA A 54 -0.58 27.35 -4.54
CA ALA A 54 -2.03 27.50 -4.52
C ALA A 54 -2.46 28.48 -3.44
N ASN A 55 -3.05 29.60 -3.84
CA ASN A 55 -3.65 30.55 -2.92
C ASN A 55 -5.15 30.23 -2.73
N LEU A 56 -5.45 29.46 -1.69
CA LEU A 56 -6.79 28.95 -1.44
C LEU A 56 -7.51 29.72 -0.33
N THR A 57 -8.82 29.85 -0.46
CA THR A 57 -9.72 30.37 0.60
C THR A 57 -10.51 29.25 1.28
N SER A 58 -10.57 28.06 0.68
CA SER A 58 -11.21 26.86 1.19
C SER A 58 -10.37 25.64 0.83
N LEU A 59 -10.26 24.70 1.77
CA LEU A 59 -9.60 23.42 1.55
C LEU A 59 -10.56 22.36 0.96
N LEU A 60 -11.85 22.47 1.24
CA LEU A 60 -12.86 21.52 0.77
C LEU A 60 -13.12 21.70 -0.73
N VAL A 61 -13.13 20.61 -1.46
CA VAL A 61 -13.62 20.54 -2.85
C VAL A 61 -15.15 20.50 -2.82
N SER A 62 -15.79 21.41 -3.55
CA SER A 62 -17.26 21.48 -3.62
C SER A 62 -17.85 20.42 -4.54
N GLN A 63 -19.13 20.14 -4.40
CA GLN A 63 -19.83 19.21 -5.27
C GLN A 63 -19.85 19.73 -6.73
N GLU A 64 -19.95 21.04 -6.90
CA GLU A 64 -19.91 21.69 -8.21
C GLU A 64 -18.56 21.48 -8.90
N GLU A 65 -17.44 21.56 -8.15
CA GLU A 65 -16.09 21.26 -8.69
C GLU A 65 -15.97 19.79 -9.13
N ILE A 66 -16.57 18.86 -8.36
CA ILE A 66 -16.56 17.44 -8.72
C ILE A 66 -17.39 17.19 -9.97
N ASP A 67 -18.57 17.81 -10.07
CA ASP A 67 -19.47 17.63 -11.23
C ASP A 67 -18.92 18.30 -12.49
N GLU A 68 -18.31 19.48 -12.38
CA GLU A 68 -17.57 20.13 -13.46
C GLU A 68 -16.45 19.23 -13.96
N ALA A 69 -15.59 18.74 -13.06
CA ALA A 69 -14.47 17.86 -13.39
C ALA A 69 -14.95 16.59 -14.10
N PHE A 70 -15.99 15.94 -13.57
CA PHE A 70 -16.55 14.74 -14.18
C PHE A 70 -17.07 14.98 -15.61
N SER A 71 -17.63 16.14 -15.87
CA SER A 71 -18.15 16.51 -17.20
C SER A 71 -17.04 16.82 -18.23
N THR A 72 -15.83 17.14 -17.76
CA THR A 72 -14.68 17.48 -18.63
C THR A 72 -13.82 16.29 -19.00
N VAL A 73 -13.92 15.17 -18.25
CA VAL A 73 -13.17 13.95 -18.55
C VAL A 73 -13.80 13.22 -19.74
N GLU A 74 -12.97 12.70 -20.62
CA GLU A 74 -13.38 11.97 -21.82
C GLU A 74 -14.23 10.75 -21.45
N GLN A 75 -15.35 10.57 -22.17
CA GLN A 75 -16.31 9.48 -21.90
C GLN A 75 -15.67 8.09 -22.01
N GLU A 76 -14.74 7.91 -22.94
CA GLU A 76 -13.98 6.68 -23.08
C GLU A 76 -13.15 6.38 -21.82
N PHE A 77 -12.48 7.41 -21.26
CA PHE A 77 -11.69 7.23 -20.04
C PHE A 77 -12.57 6.99 -18.81
N LEU A 78 -13.73 7.64 -18.71
CA LEU A 78 -14.70 7.34 -17.65
C LEU A 78 -15.16 5.87 -17.71
N ALA A 79 -15.46 5.35 -18.90
CA ALA A 79 -15.85 3.94 -19.06
C ALA A 79 -14.70 2.99 -18.65
N ILE A 80 -13.44 3.32 -18.94
CA ILE A 80 -12.27 2.55 -18.50
C ILE A 80 -12.14 2.58 -16.96
N LEU A 81 -12.29 3.75 -16.34
CA LEU A 81 -12.26 3.88 -14.88
C LEU A 81 -13.38 3.09 -14.19
N GLU A 82 -14.58 3.11 -14.75
CA GLU A 82 -15.72 2.33 -14.22
C GLU A 82 -15.45 0.82 -14.33
N GLN A 83 -14.91 0.36 -15.46
CA GLN A 83 -14.55 -1.05 -15.63
C GLN A 83 -13.44 -1.48 -14.65
N ALA A 84 -12.39 -0.65 -14.48
CA ALA A 84 -11.34 -0.90 -13.50
C ALA A 84 -11.91 -0.96 -12.08
N ALA A 85 -12.79 -0.01 -11.72
CA ALA A 85 -13.47 -0.01 -10.43
C ALA A 85 -14.29 -1.28 -10.18
N GLU A 86 -14.97 -1.81 -11.23
CA GLU A 86 -15.74 -3.04 -11.15
C GLU A 86 -14.85 -4.26 -10.90
N ASN A 87 -13.70 -4.35 -11.59
CA ASN A 87 -12.72 -5.40 -11.39
C ASN A 87 -12.17 -5.37 -9.95
N ILE A 88 -11.87 -4.18 -9.42
CA ILE A 88 -11.42 -3.99 -8.03
C ILE A 88 -12.51 -4.42 -7.05
N ARG A 89 -13.78 -4.04 -7.26
CA ARG A 89 -14.90 -4.47 -6.43
C ARG A 89 -15.07 -5.99 -6.44
N LEU A 90 -14.98 -6.60 -7.62
CA LEU A 90 -15.11 -8.05 -7.77
C LEU A 90 -14.06 -8.79 -6.94
N PHE A 91 -12.78 -8.40 -7.06
CA PHE A 91 -11.68 -9.02 -6.32
C PHE A 91 -11.83 -8.81 -4.81
N HIS A 92 -11.94 -7.55 -4.38
CA HIS A 92 -11.97 -7.21 -2.96
C HIS A 92 -13.24 -7.68 -2.24
N SER A 93 -14.37 -7.88 -2.94
CA SER A 93 -15.57 -8.47 -2.35
C SER A 93 -15.34 -9.85 -1.74
N LYS A 94 -14.34 -10.61 -2.22
CA LYS A 94 -13.97 -11.93 -1.68
C LYS A 94 -13.18 -11.88 -0.39
N GLN A 95 -12.70 -10.71 0.01
CA GLN A 95 -11.89 -10.51 1.22
C GLN A 95 -12.73 -10.17 2.46
N VAL A 96 -14.05 -10.01 2.32
CA VAL A 96 -14.94 -9.66 3.44
C VAL A 96 -14.90 -10.75 4.52
N ARG A 97 -14.65 -10.33 5.78
CA ARG A 97 -14.60 -11.21 6.94
C ARG A 97 -15.90 -11.17 7.72
N ASN A 98 -16.33 -12.33 8.21
CA ASN A 98 -17.49 -12.47 9.06
C ASN A 98 -17.11 -12.55 10.54
N SER A 99 -18.01 -12.04 11.41
CA SER A 99 -17.98 -12.33 12.84
C SER A 99 -18.30 -13.81 13.06
N PHE A 100 -17.82 -14.37 14.17
CA PHE A 100 -18.17 -15.74 14.55
C PHE A 100 -18.47 -15.85 16.04
N VAL A 101 -19.22 -16.88 16.40
CA VAL A 101 -19.61 -17.24 17.76
C VAL A 101 -19.34 -18.72 17.98
N ILE A 102 -18.78 -19.06 19.14
CA ILE A 102 -18.55 -20.44 19.63
C ILE A 102 -19.40 -20.61 20.88
N ALA A 103 -20.28 -21.61 20.90
CA ALA A 103 -21.17 -21.93 22.02
C ALA A 103 -21.17 -23.44 22.33
N ASP A 104 -20.02 -24.11 22.16
CA ASP A 104 -19.86 -25.57 22.25
C ASP A 104 -19.93 -26.09 23.69
N LYS A 105 -19.77 -25.21 24.69
CA LYS A 105 -19.81 -25.56 26.11
C LYS A 105 -21.01 -24.94 26.80
N PRO A 106 -21.75 -25.68 27.61
CA PRO A 106 -22.89 -25.15 28.35
C PRO A 106 -22.54 -23.90 29.17
N GLY A 107 -23.31 -22.85 29.04
CA GLY A 107 -23.14 -21.60 29.77
C GLY A 107 -21.97 -20.71 29.31
N ILE A 108 -21.28 -21.07 28.24
CA ILE A 108 -20.13 -20.33 27.71
C ILE A 108 -20.40 -19.90 26.28
N VAL A 109 -20.23 -18.60 25.98
CA VAL A 109 -20.24 -18.07 24.62
C VAL A 109 -18.96 -17.25 24.41
N LEU A 110 -18.22 -17.58 23.38
CA LEU A 110 -17.02 -16.87 22.93
C LEU A 110 -17.23 -16.39 21.51
N GLY A 111 -16.63 -15.28 21.14
CA GLY A 111 -16.70 -14.87 19.76
C GLY A 111 -15.78 -13.72 19.38
N GLN A 112 -15.81 -13.45 18.11
CA GLN A 112 -15.11 -12.31 17.50
C GLN A 112 -16.08 -11.48 16.68
N LYS A 113 -16.14 -10.20 16.98
CA LYS A 113 -16.91 -9.21 16.22
C LYS A 113 -15.97 -8.48 15.28
N VAL A 114 -16.25 -8.54 13.98
CA VAL A 114 -15.61 -7.73 12.94
C VAL A 114 -16.37 -6.42 12.81
N THR A 115 -15.67 -5.30 12.84
CA THR A 115 -16.26 -3.96 12.78
C THR A 115 -15.40 -3.09 11.86
N PRO A 116 -15.98 -2.33 10.91
CA PRO A 116 -15.21 -1.42 10.08
C PRO A 116 -14.54 -0.31 10.89
N ILE A 117 -13.44 0.20 10.38
CA ILE A 117 -12.85 1.46 10.82
C ILE A 117 -13.82 2.57 10.43
N LYS A 118 -14.08 3.51 11.35
CA LYS A 118 -15.12 4.51 11.15
C LYS A 118 -14.75 5.54 10.10
N LYS A 119 -13.58 6.16 10.25
CA LYS A 119 -13.09 7.23 9.36
C LYS A 119 -11.73 6.88 8.79
N VAL A 120 -11.61 6.94 7.47
CA VAL A 120 -10.38 6.62 6.73
C VAL A 120 -9.93 7.82 5.93
N GLY A 121 -8.64 8.17 6.02
CA GLY A 121 -7.98 9.13 5.17
C GLY A 121 -7.29 8.42 4.01
N VAL A 122 -7.57 8.85 2.79
CA VAL A 122 -6.92 8.38 1.56
C VAL A 122 -6.01 9.51 1.05
N TYR A 123 -4.71 9.24 1.05
CA TYR A 123 -3.73 10.16 0.49
C TYR A 123 -3.48 9.82 -0.99
N VAL A 124 -3.76 10.75 -1.88
CA VAL A 124 -3.51 10.60 -3.32
C VAL A 124 -2.39 11.56 -3.73
N PRO A 125 -1.27 11.06 -4.26
CA PRO A 125 -0.20 11.92 -4.71
C PRO A 125 -0.63 12.85 -5.83
N GLY A 126 -0.03 14.03 -5.87
CA GLY A 126 -0.09 14.95 -7.01
C GLY A 126 1.31 15.20 -7.56
N GLY A 127 1.41 16.12 -8.50
CA GLY A 127 2.68 16.50 -9.13
C GLY A 127 2.64 16.32 -10.65
N THR A 128 3.69 15.73 -11.24
CA THR A 128 3.82 15.56 -12.69
C THR A 128 2.92 14.49 -13.29
N ALA A 129 2.40 13.57 -12.47
CA ALA A 129 1.47 12.52 -12.87
C ALA A 129 0.20 12.56 -12.00
N ALA A 130 -0.94 12.21 -12.60
CA ALA A 130 -2.18 11.97 -11.90
C ALA A 130 -2.33 10.46 -11.61
N TYR A 131 -2.86 10.12 -10.43
CA TYR A 131 -3.00 8.73 -10.00
C TYR A 131 -4.47 8.37 -9.70
N PRO A 132 -5.37 8.39 -10.71
CA PRO A 132 -6.76 7.98 -10.52
C PRO A 132 -6.88 6.51 -10.10
N SER A 133 -5.93 5.64 -10.48
CA SER A 133 -5.85 4.26 -10.04
C SER A 133 -5.71 4.14 -8.52
N THR A 134 -4.86 4.95 -7.89
CA THR A 134 -4.70 5.00 -6.41
C THR A 134 -6.01 5.38 -5.72
N VAL A 135 -6.78 6.31 -6.30
CA VAL A 135 -8.10 6.66 -5.76
C VAL A 135 -9.02 5.44 -5.72
N LEU A 136 -9.08 4.67 -6.81
CA LEU A 136 -9.90 3.45 -6.88
C LEU A 136 -9.39 2.38 -5.92
N MET A 137 -8.08 2.10 -5.96
CA MET A 137 -7.42 1.02 -5.21
C MET A 137 -7.49 1.20 -3.70
N ASP A 138 -7.41 2.44 -3.20
CA ASP A 138 -7.44 2.71 -1.76
C ASP A 138 -8.87 2.93 -1.23
N THR A 139 -9.77 3.49 -2.07
CA THR A 139 -11.13 3.81 -1.64
C THR A 139 -12.07 2.62 -1.69
N ILE A 140 -12.03 1.82 -2.77
CA ILE A 140 -13.01 0.74 -2.98
C ILE A 140 -12.94 -0.33 -1.88
N PRO A 141 -11.76 -0.84 -1.44
CA PRO A 141 -11.70 -1.76 -0.32
C PRO A 141 -12.25 -1.19 0.98
N ALA A 142 -12.03 0.11 1.25
CA ALA A 142 -12.59 0.80 2.42
C ALA A 142 -14.14 0.87 2.36
N LYS A 143 -14.72 1.12 1.19
CA LYS A 143 -16.19 1.07 0.99
C LYS A 143 -16.73 -0.34 1.20
N ILE A 144 -16.06 -1.37 0.66
CA ILE A 144 -16.47 -2.78 0.83
C ILE A 144 -16.39 -3.20 2.30
N ALA A 145 -15.39 -2.72 3.04
CA ALA A 145 -15.27 -2.95 4.48
C ALA A 145 -16.41 -2.32 5.28
N GLY A 146 -17.12 -1.33 4.72
CA GLY A 146 -18.20 -0.60 5.38
C GLY A 146 -17.74 0.61 6.20
N CYS A 147 -16.60 1.23 5.86
CA CYS A 147 -16.15 2.48 6.48
C CYS A 147 -17.21 3.58 6.30
N GLU A 148 -17.52 4.28 7.40
CA GLU A 148 -18.61 5.28 7.42
C GLU A 148 -18.24 6.55 6.65
N THR A 149 -16.98 6.98 6.75
CA THR A 149 -16.49 8.21 6.11
C THR A 149 -15.11 7.98 5.51
N ILE A 150 -14.97 8.29 4.23
CA ILE A 150 -13.68 8.27 3.51
C ILE A 150 -13.34 9.71 3.11
N VAL A 151 -12.25 10.20 3.66
CA VAL A 151 -11.71 11.55 3.45
C VAL A 151 -10.49 11.46 2.55
N MET A 152 -10.56 11.99 1.35
CA MET A 152 -9.44 12.04 0.43
C MET A 152 -8.70 13.38 0.54
N VAL A 153 -7.38 13.33 0.53
CA VAL A 153 -6.49 14.50 0.42
C VAL A 153 -5.62 14.35 -0.81
N THR A 154 -5.47 15.41 -1.57
CA THR A 154 -4.61 15.46 -2.76
C THR A 154 -4.17 16.91 -3.01
N PRO A 155 -2.91 17.17 -3.42
CA PRO A 155 -2.44 18.54 -3.63
C PRO A 155 -3.16 19.20 -4.81
N PRO A 156 -3.52 20.48 -4.69
CA PRO A 156 -4.05 21.26 -5.82
C PRO A 156 -2.95 21.67 -6.79
N GLY A 157 -3.34 22.02 -8.01
CA GLY A 157 -2.51 22.80 -8.90
C GLY A 157 -2.33 24.25 -8.44
N ALA A 158 -1.41 24.98 -9.05
CA ALA A 158 -1.19 26.41 -8.73
C ALA A 158 -2.42 27.29 -8.96
N ASP A 159 -3.35 26.85 -9.80
CA ASP A 159 -4.66 27.44 -10.04
C ASP A 159 -5.69 27.14 -8.93
N GLY A 160 -5.31 26.35 -7.93
CA GLY A 160 -6.17 25.93 -6.83
C GLY A 160 -7.18 24.84 -7.19
N LYS A 161 -7.08 24.24 -8.38
CA LYS A 161 -7.95 23.14 -8.82
C LYS A 161 -7.27 21.78 -8.62
N ILE A 162 -8.09 20.76 -8.40
CA ILE A 162 -7.64 19.35 -8.47
C ILE A 162 -7.73 18.86 -9.90
N ASN A 163 -6.82 17.97 -10.29
CA ASN A 163 -6.87 17.33 -11.60
C ASN A 163 -8.22 16.64 -11.82
N PRO A 164 -8.93 16.92 -12.94
CA PRO A 164 -10.28 16.41 -13.18
C PRO A 164 -10.38 14.89 -13.15
N VAL A 165 -9.35 14.15 -13.61
CA VAL A 165 -9.38 12.68 -13.61
C VAL A 165 -9.33 12.09 -12.17
N ILE A 166 -8.69 12.80 -11.22
CA ILE A 166 -8.69 12.43 -9.80
C ILE A 166 -10.09 12.60 -9.20
N LEU A 167 -10.76 13.72 -9.48
CA LEU A 167 -12.12 13.98 -9.00
C LEU A 167 -13.13 12.99 -9.61
N ALA A 168 -12.97 12.65 -10.90
CA ALA A 168 -13.79 11.65 -11.56
C ALA A 168 -13.63 10.27 -10.92
N ALA A 169 -12.40 9.84 -10.67
CA ALA A 169 -12.13 8.58 -9.96
C ALA A 169 -12.68 8.59 -8.54
N ALA A 170 -12.58 9.71 -7.82
CA ALA A 170 -13.13 9.85 -6.47
C ALA A 170 -14.66 9.72 -6.46
N LYS A 171 -15.36 10.29 -7.45
CA LYS A 171 -16.80 10.15 -7.63
C LYS A 171 -17.18 8.69 -7.92
N ILE A 172 -16.47 8.01 -8.82
CA ILE A 172 -16.69 6.59 -9.16
C ILE A 172 -16.44 5.66 -7.97
N ALA A 173 -15.37 5.92 -7.21
CA ALA A 173 -15.02 5.15 -6.01
C ALA A 173 -15.95 5.40 -4.83
N GLY A 174 -16.63 6.56 -4.80
CA GLY A 174 -17.55 6.96 -3.74
C GLY A 174 -16.83 7.59 -2.53
N VAL A 175 -15.83 8.44 -2.76
CA VAL A 175 -15.21 9.26 -1.71
C VAL A 175 -16.24 10.23 -1.12
N ASP A 176 -16.26 10.38 0.22
CA ASP A 176 -17.27 11.20 0.89
C ASP A 176 -16.86 12.67 0.98
N GLN A 177 -15.58 12.97 1.21
CA GLN A 177 -15.03 14.33 1.31
C GLN A 177 -13.67 14.40 0.66
N ILE A 178 -13.38 15.50 -0.05
CA ILE A 178 -12.11 15.72 -0.75
C ILE A 178 -11.53 17.05 -0.31
N PHE A 179 -10.24 17.08 0.06
CA PHE A 179 -9.56 18.29 0.48
C PHE A 179 -8.31 18.56 -0.37
N LYS A 180 -8.11 19.83 -0.70
CA LYS A 180 -7.03 20.39 -1.51
C LYS A 180 -5.77 20.56 -0.65
N VAL A 181 -5.10 19.46 -0.35
CA VAL A 181 -3.86 19.49 0.45
C VAL A 181 -3.03 18.24 0.16
N GLY A 182 -1.72 18.40 0.00
CA GLY A 182 -0.73 17.33 -0.18
C GLY A 182 0.34 17.35 0.91
N GLY A 183 1.39 16.53 0.75
CA GLY A 183 2.57 16.51 1.60
C GLY A 183 2.35 16.07 3.06
N ALA A 184 3.37 16.30 3.89
CA ALA A 184 3.33 15.95 5.31
C ALA A 184 2.21 16.69 6.08
N GLN A 185 1.87 17.91 5.67
CA GLN A 185 0.79 18.69 6.27
C GLN A 185 -0.59 18.06 6.05
N ALA A 186 -0.81 17.33 4.94
CA ALA A 186 -2.04 16.59 4.71
C ALA A 186 -2.17 15.42 5.69
N VAL A 187 -1.08 14.68 5.89
CA VAL A 187 -1.03 13.57 6.85
C VAL A 187 -1.27 14.09 8.28
N ALA A 188 -0.64 15.21 8.64
CA ALA A 188 -0.85 15.84 9.95
C ALA A 188 -2.31 16.28 10.14
N ALA A 189 -2.93 16.90 9.12
CA ALA A 189 -4.32 17.34 9.16
C ALA A 189 -5.28 16.14 9.33
N LEU A 190 -5.07 15.03 8.61
CA LEU A 190 -5.85 13.81 8.78
C LEU A 190 -5.67 13.19 10.16
N ALA A 191 -4.44 13.18 10.70
CA ALA A 191 -4.13 12.54 11.97
C ALA A 191 -4.66 13.29 13.19
N TYR A 192 -4.62 14.62 13.18
CA TYR A 192 -5.02 15.46 14.32
C TYR A 192 -6.39 16.10 14.15
N GLY A 193 -6.85 16.27 12.92
CA GLY A 193 -7.99 17.12 12.57
C GLY A 193 -7.59 18.59 12.51
N THR A 194 -8.34 19.37 11.74
CA THR A 194 -8.28 20.83 11.69
C THR A 194 -9.72 21.37 11.75
N GLU A 195 -9.93 22.66 11.55
CA GLU A 195 -11.27 23.24 11.51
C GLU A 195 -12.12 22.69 10.36
N SER A 196 -11.50 22.43 9.18
CA SER A 196 -12.18 21.89 8.00
C SER A 196 -11.99 20.40 7.82
N ILE A 197 -10.77 19.89 8.07
CA ILE A 197 -10.40 18.50 7.79
C ILE A 197 -10.67 17.63 9.02
N PRO A 198 -11.58 16.62 8.91
CA PRO A 198 -11.89 15.78 10.05
C PRO A 198 -10.72 14.85 10.39
N LYS A 199 -10.50 14.65 11.70
CA LYS A 199 -9.60 13.59 12.18
C LYS A 199 -10.10 12.23 11.73
N VAL A 200 -9.17 11.38 11.26
CA VAL A 200 -9.42 9.99 10.84
C VAL A 200 -8.79 8.98 11.78
N ASP A 201 -9.17 7.72 11.63
CA ASP A 201 -8.65 6.61 12.44
C ASP A 201 -7.55 5.82 11.72
N LYS A 202 -7.53 5.88 10.38
CA LYS A 202 -6.50 5.25 9.52
C LYS A 202 -6.18 6.14 8.34
N ILE A 203 -4.90 6.17 7.93
CA ILE A 203 -4.42 6.87 6.74
C ILE A 203 -3.78 5.83 5.81
N VAL A 204 -4.23 5.79 4.55
CA VAL A 204 -3.72 4.91 3.50
C VAL A 204 -3.29 5.74 2.28
N GLY A 205 -2.48 5.15 1.43
CA GLY A 205 -2.05 5.73 0.17
C GLY A 205 -0.54 5.98 0.08
N PRO A 206 0.03 5.87 -1.13
CA PRO A 206 1.44 6.09 -1.40
C PRO A 206 1.79 7.58 -1.33
N GLY A 207 3.05 7.89 -1.10
CA GLY A 207 3.54 9.25 -1.11
C GLY A 207 5.07 9.33 -1.10
N ASN A 208 5.60 10.53 -1.29
CA ASN A 208 7.05 10.76 -1.25
C ASN A 208 7.62 10.59 0.16
N ALA A 209 8.95 10.76 0.30
CA ALA A 209 9.67 10.60 1.58
C ALA A 209 9.07 11.44 2.74
N PHE A 210 8.55 12.64 2.46
CA PHE A 210 7.91 13.50 3.48
C PHE A 210 6.59 12.91 3.96
N VAL A 211 5.79 12.33 3.05
CA VAL A 211 4.51 11.68 3.38
C VAL A 211 4.77 10.37 4.13
N ALA A 212 5.72 9.56 3.68
CA ALA A 212 6.12 8.31 4.34
C ALA A 212 6.61 8.58 5.78
N GLU A 213 7.47 9.59 5.96
CA GLU A 213 7.95 9.99 7.29
C GLU A 213 6.84 10.57 8.15
N ALA A 214 5.92 11.35 7.58
CA ALA A 214 4.76 11.87 8.32
C ALA A 214 3.85 10.74 8.82
N LYS A 215 3.56 9.75 7.96
CA LYS A 215 2.80 8.55 8.35
C LYS A 215 3.48 7.80 9.49
N LYS A 216 4.81 7.63 9.42
CA LYS A 216 5.61 7.01 10.48
C LYS A 216 5.49 7.77 11.81
N GLN A 217 5.59 9.11 11.79
CA GLN A 217 5.52 9.93 13.02
C GLN A 217 4.13 9.98 13.64
N VAL A 218 3.06 9.81 12.88
CA VAL A 218 1.68 9.79 13.41
C VAL A 218 1.17 8.39 13.73
N PHE A 219 1.92 7.35 13.36
CA PHE A 219 1.56 5.97 13.68
C PHE A 219 1.46 5.76 15.20
N GLY A 220 0.37 5.11 15.63
CA GLY A 220 0.03 4.98 17.04
C GLY A 220 -1.01 6.00 17.52
N LEU A 221 -1.05 7.22 16.93
CA LEU A 221 -2.18 8.13 17.06
C LEU A 221 -3.30 7.76 16.08
N VAL A 222 -2.93 7.42 14.86
CA VAL A 222 -3.77 6.84 13.80
C VAL A 222 -3.11 5.58 13.28
N SER A 223 -3.89 4.67 12.70
CA SER A 223 -3.32 3.54 11.94
C SER A 223 -2.84 4.03 10.57
N ILE A 224 -1.88 3.32 10.00
CA ILE A 224 -1.45 3.51 8.60
C ILE A 224 -1.51 2.18 7.85
N ASP A 225 -1.43 2.23 6.52
CA ASP A 225 -1.24 1.04 5.67
C ASP A 225 0.19 0.50 5.81
N MET A 226 1.17 1.28 5.33
CA MET A 226 2.58 0.92 5.35
C MET A 226 3.46 2.18 5.28
N ILE A 227 4.77 1.98 5.49
CA ILE A 227 5.80 2.98 5.19
C ILE A 227 6.38 2.60 3.84
N ALA A 228 5.91 3.27 2.78
CA ALA A 228 6.33 2.99 1.41
C ALA A 228 7.77 3.44 1.16
N GLY A 229 8.55 2.55 0.54
CA GLY A 229 9.83 2.85 -0.08
C GLY A 229 9.69 3.11 -1.59
N PRO A 230 10.83 3.20 -2.31
CA PRO A 230 10.84 3.24 -3.77
C PRO A 230 10.21 1.98 -4.37
N SER A 231 9.57 2.11 -5.53
CA SER A 231 8.93 1.00 -6.24
C SER A 231 9.93 -0.06 -6.70
N GLU A 232 9.51 -1.31 -6.69
CA GLU A 232 10.36 -2.47 -6.98
C GLU A 232 9.66 -3.46 -7.90
N ILE A 233 10.35 -3.95 -8.93
CA ILE A 233 9.93 -5.11 -9.72
C ILE A 233 11.02 -6.17 -9.72
N LEU A 234 10.64 -7.43 -9.59
CA LEU A 234 11.48 -8.57 -9.82
C LEU A 234 10.80 -9.52 -10.80
N ILE A 235 11.50 -9.88 -11.87
CA ILE A 235 11.02 -10.80 -12.88
C ILE A 235 11.84 -12.09 -12.78
N VAL A 236 11.17 -13.23 -12.61
CA VAL A 236 11.78 -14.56 -12.80
C VAL A 236 11.39 -15.04 -14.19
N ALA A 237 12.37 -15.21 -15.08
CA ALA A 237 12.13 -15.57 -16.48
C ALA A 237 13.04 -16.70 -16.94
N ASP A 238 12.47 -17.65 -17.70
CA ASP A 238 13.23 -18.71 -18.39
C ASP A 238 13.77 -18.23 -19.74
N GLY A 239 14.67 -19.02 -20.32
CA GLY A 239 15.29 -18.71 -21.61
C GLY A 239 14.35 -18.62 -22.83
N LYS A 240 13.06 -18.95 -22.68
CA LYS A 240 12.02 -18.83 -23.73
C LYS A 240 11.28 -17.50 -23.68
N SER A 241 11.49 -16.70 -22.64
CA SER A 241 10.83 -15.39 -22.47
C SER A 241 11.35 -14.42 -23.53
N ASN A 242 10.46 -13.55 -24.01
CA ASN A 242 10.81 -12.53 -25.00
C ASN A 242 11.62 -11.40 -24.31
N PRO A 243 12.87 -11.15 -24.73
CA PRO A 243 13.70 -10.11 -24.11
C PRO A 243 13.11 -8.72 -24.17
N SER A 244 12.33 -8.41 -25.21
CA SER A 244 11.69 -7.10 -25.38
C SER A 244 10.56 -6.89 -24.37
N HIS A 245 9.79 -7.94 -24.04
CA HIS A 245 8.76 -7.87 -23.01
C HIS A 245 9.39 -7.71 -21.63
N VAL A 246 10.38 -8.55 -21.29
CA VAL A 246 11.10 -8.45 -20.01
C VAL A 246 11.71 -7.05 -19.81
N ALA A 247 12.32 -6.49 -20.86
CA ALA A 247 12.89 -5.14 -20.78
C ALA A 247 11.81 -4.07 -20.58
N ALA A 248 10.65 -4.20 -21.24
CA ALA A 248 9.53 -3.26 -21.09
C ALA A 248 8.99 -3.28 -19.65
N ASP A 249 8.83 -4.48 -19.06
CA ASP A 249 8.29 -4.63 -17.71
C ASP A 249 9.31 -4.16 -16.64
N LEU A 250 10.63 -4.33 -16.85
CA LEU A 250 11.64 -3.71 -16.00
C LEU A 250 11.59 -2.18 -16.08
N LEU A 251 11.28 -1.63 -17.25
CA LEU A 251 11.22 -0.18 -17.47
C LEU A 251 9.93 0.44 -16.95
N SER A 252 8.82 -0.31 -16.85
CA SER A 252 7.58 0.19 -16.25
C SER A 252 7.80 0.66 -14.81
N GLN A 253 8.63 -0.03 -14.04
CA GLN A 253 9.02 0.40 -12.70
C GLN A 253 10.16 1.42 -12.70
N ALA A 254 11.16 1.23 -13.56
CA ALA A 254 12.32 2.11 -13.58
C ALA A 254 11.98 3.58 -13.91
N GLU A 255 10.89 3.83 -14.65
CA GLU A 255 10.45 5.18 -14.97
C GLU A 255 9.74 5.91 -13.82
N HIS A 256 9.34 5.20 -12.74
CA HIS A 256 8.65 5.82 -11.60
C HIS A 256 9.54 6.77 -10.82
N ASP A 257 10.75 6.33 -10.45
CA ASP A 257 11.70 7.12 -9.66
C ASP A 257 13.14 6.66 -9.91
N LYS A 258 14.12 7.57 -9.72
CA LYS A 258 15.55 7.27 -9.82
C LYS A 258 16.02 6.22 -8.81
N LEU A 259 15.29 6.05 -7.71
CA LEU A 259 15.54 5.07 -6.65
C LEU A 259 14.77 3.75 -6.87
N ALA A 260 13.91 3.67 -7.88
CA ALA A 260 13.20 2.43 -8.21
C ALA A 260 14.19 1.29 -8.51
N SER A 261 13.80 0.05 -8.21
CA SER A 261 14.61 -1.14 -8.40
C SER A 261 13.98 -2.09 -9.41
N ALA A 262 14.71 -2.45 -10.45
CA ALA A 262 14.29 -3.38 -11.49
C ALA A 262 15.27 -4.56 -11.56
N VAL A 263 14.79 -5.77 -11.20
CA VAL A 263 15.62 -6.98 -11.09
C VAL A 263 15.10 -8.06 -12.01
N LEU A 264 15.98 -8.64 -12.82
CA LEU A 264 15.73 -9.88 -13.55
C LEU A 264 16.48 -11.02 -12.89
N VAL A 265 15.81 -12.15 -12.64
CA VAL A 265 16.44 -13.42 -12.27
C VAL A 265 16.11 -14.42 -13.37
N THR A 266 17.13 -15.05 -13.94
CA THR A 266 16.97 -16.02 -15.04
C THR A 266 17.97 -17.15 -14.95
N ASP A 267 17.59 -18.32 -15.47
CA ASP A 267 18.51 -19.46 -15.65
C ASP A 267 19.22 -19.44 -17.01
N SER A 268 19.05 -18.38 -17.81
CA SER A 268 19.58 -18.25 -19.16
C SER A 268 20.51 -17.05 -19.31
N GLU A 269 21.82 -17.31 -19.46
CA GLU A 269 22.79 -16.26 -19.79
C GLU A 269 22.46 -15.54 -21.12
N ALA A 270 21.90 -16.29 -22.08
CA ALA A 270 21.49 -15.72 -23.37
C ALA A 270 20.36 -14.70 -23.20
N LEU A 271 19.34 -15.00 -22.38
CA LEU A 271 18.28 -14.08 -22.06
C LEU A 271 18.82 -12.84 -21.32
N ALA A 272 19.72 -13.06 -20.35
CA ALA A 272 20.34 -11.97 -19.59
C ALA A 272 21.02 -10.93 -20.51
N GLN A 273 21.80 -11.40 -21.47
CA GLN A 273 22.48 -10.53 -22.44
C GLN A 273 21.47 -9.86 -23.39
N ALA A 274 20.47 -10.60 -23.86
CA ALA A 274 19.45 -10.06 -24.78
C ALA A 274 18.61 -8.98 -24.10
N VAL A 275 18.20 -9.16 -22.83
CA VAL A 275 17.45 -8.15 -22.06
C VAL A 275 18.30 -6.90 -21.80
N SER A 276 19.59 -7.08 -21.45
CA SER A 276 20.52 -5.95 -21.30
C SER A 276 20.60 -5.11 -22.58
N ALA A 277 20.65 -5.77 -23.76
CA ALA A 277 20.68 -5.09 -25.04
C ALA A 277 19.35 -4.41 -25.38
N GLU A 278 18.20 -5.01 -25.03
CA GLU A 278 16.89 -4.43 -25.24
C GLU A 278 16.66 -3.19 -24.37
N LEU A 279 17.11 -3.19 -23.11
CA LEU A 279 17.06 -1.99 -22.24
C LEU A 279 17.78 -0.79 -22.89
N GLU A 280 18.96 -1.01 -23.51
CA GLU A 280 19.70 0.05 -24.20
C GLU A 280 18.97 0.62 -25.41
N LYS A 281 18.11 -0.19 -26.06
CA LYS A 281 17.27 0.25 -27.19
C LYS A 281 16.01 0.99 -26.71
N GLN A 282 15.38 0.52 -25.64
CA GLN A 282 14.07 1.02 -25.21
C GLN A 282 14.16 2.28 -24.35
N ILE A 283 15.16 2.40 -23.45
CA ILE A 283 15.31 3.57 -22.58
C ILE A 283 15.29 4.90 -23.34
N PRO A 284 16.05 5.09 -24.45
CA PRO A 284 16.05 6.37 -25.17
C PRO A 284 14.70 6.78 -25.78
N LEU A 285 13.76 5.84 -25.89
CA LEU A 285 12.42 6.08 -26.46
C LEU A 285 11.40 6.55 -25.42
N LEU A 286 11.74 6.47 -24.14
CA LEU A 286 10.83 6.83 -23.05
C LEU A 286 10.80 8.36 -22.85
N PRO A 287 9.62 8.94 -22.58
CA PRO A 287 9.51 10.35 -22.17
C PRO A 287 10.32 10.66 -20.90
N ARG A 288 10.46 9.68 -20.00
CA ARG A 288 11.19 9.79 -18.72
C ARG A 288 12.54 9.06 -18.76
N ALA A 289 13.21 9.05 -19.91
CA ALA A 289 14.45 8.30 -20.16
C ALA A 289 15.55 8.55 -19.11
N GLU A 290 15.72 9.78 -18.63
CA GLU A 290 16.74 10.11 -17.60
C GLU A 290 16.46 9.43 -16.25
N ILE A 291 15.18 9.33 -15.86
CA ILE A 291 14.78 8.69 -14.64
C ILE A 291 14.99 7.18 -14.74
N ALA A 292 14.47 6.57 -15.81
CA ALA A 292 14.63 5.14 -16.09
C ALA A 292 16.13 4.76 -16.18
N ARG A 293 16.95 5.57 -16.87
CA ARG A 293 18.40 5.36 -16.96
C ARG A 293 19.05 5.36 -15.57
N ALA A 294 18.76 6.35 -14.73
CA ALA A 294 19.33 6.45 -13.40
C ALA A 294 18.92 5.23 -12.53
N SER A 295 17.66 4.81 -12.59
CA SER A 295 17.15 3.64 -11.89
C SER A 295 17.89 2.37 -12.35
N ILE A 296 17.94 2.10 -13.65
CA ILE A 296 18.59 0.90 -14.21
C ILE A 296 20.09 0.87 -13.93
N ASP A 297 20.80 1.98 -14.07
CA ASP A 297 22.27 2.01 -13.90
C ASP A 297 22.68 1.89 -12.42
N ASN A 298 21.88 2.41 -11.49
CA ASN A 298 22.23 2.43 -10.07
C ASN A 298 21.63 1.25 -9.30
N ASN A 299 20.41 0.83 -9.63
CA ASN A 299 19.60 -0.10 -8.83
C ASN A 299 19.18 -1.33 -9.61
N GLY A 300 19.26 -1.32 -10.95
CA GLY A 300 18.93 -2.43 -11.81
C GLY A 300 19.96 -3.57 -11.70
N LYS A 301 19.48 -4.83 -11.75
CA LYS A 301 20.33 -6.03 -11.69
C LYS A 301 19.72 -7.12 -12.57
N ILE A 302 20.61 -7.89 -13.20
CA ILE A 302 20.29 -9.18 -13.82
C ILE A 302 21.09 -10.25 -13.07
N ILE A 303 20.39 -11.22 -12.50
CA ILE A 303 21.00 -12.31 -11.73
C ILE A 303 20.80 -13.61 -12.50
N VAL A 304 21.90 -14.27 -12.85
CA VAL A 304 21.87 -15.58 -13.51
C VAL A 304 21.94 -16.65 -12.43
N ALA A 305 20.85 -17.42 -12.32
CA ALA A 305 20.70 -18.55 -11.41
C ALA A 305 21.02 -19.88 -12.13
N GLU A 306 21.20 -20.96 -11.38
CA GLU A 306 21.43 -22.29 -11.93
C GLU A 306 20.16 -22.92 -12.55
N ASN A 307 19.00 -22.57 -11.98
CA ASN A 307 17.68 -23.03 -12.41
C ASN A 307 16.59 -22.09 -11.87
N LEU A 308 15.35 -22.27 -12.36
CA LEU A 308 14.22 -21.43 -11.97
C LEU A 308 13.86 -21.55 -10.48
N MET A 309 14.02 -22.71 -9.84
CA MET A 309 13.73 -22.88 -8.41
C MET A 309 14.69 -22.03 -7.57
N GLN A 310 15.98 -22.01 -7.89
CA GLN A 310 16.93 -21.09 -7.27
C GLN A 310 16.57 -19.64 -7.57
N GLY A 311 16.02 -19.34 -8.74
CA GLY A 311 15.46 -18.02 -9.05
C GLY A 311 14.34 -17.62 -8.10
N ILE A 312 13.44 -18.53 -7.75
CA ILE A 312 12.38 -18.31 -6.76
C ILE A 312 12.97 -18.10 -5.35
N GLU A 313 14.00 -18.86 -4.96
CA GLU A 313 14.69 -18.68 -3.68
C GLU A 313 15.34 -17.29 -3.58
N ILE A 314 15.99 -16.84 -4.65
CA ILE A 314 16.55 -15.47 -4.74
C ILE A 314 15.45 -14.43 -4.64
N SER A 315 14.32 -14.64 -5.32
CA SER A 315 13.15 -13.75 -5.23
C SER A 315 12.60 -13.68 -3.80
N ASN A 316 12.45 -14.81 -3.12
CA ASN A 316 12.01 -14.86 -1.72
C ASN A 316 12.99 -14.10 -0.79
N GLU A 317 14.30 -14.17 -1.06
CA GLU A 317 15.29 -13.44 -0.28
C GLU A 317 15.24 -11.93 -0.55
N ILE A 318 14.93 -11.53 -1.77
CA ILE A 318 14.69 -10.12 -2.12
C ILE A 318 13.34 -9.65 -1.57
N ALA A 319 12.31 -10.48 -1.58
CA ALA A 319 10.95 -10.14 -1.16
C ALA A 319 10.43 -8.86 -1.87
N PRO A 320 10.25 -8.91 -3.20
CA PRO A 320 9.92 -7.72 -4.00
C PRO A 320 8.49 -7.26 -3.78
N GLU A 321 8.23 -6.01 -4.12
CA GLU A 321 6.89 -5.43 -4.25
C GLU A 321 6.09 -6.14 -5.35
N HIS A 322 6.60 -6.14 -6.58
CA HIS A 322 6.02 -6.84 -7.73
C HIS A 322 6.91 -8.01 -8.13
N LEU A 323 6.32 -9.20 -8.23
CA LEU A 323 6.98 -10.40 -8.73
C LEU A 323 6.29 -10.89 -10.00
N GLU A 324 7.00 -10.95 -11.13
CA GLU A 324 6.53 -11.59 -12.34
C GLU A 324 7.17 -12.96 -12.53
N LEU A 325 6.36 -13.96 -12.86
CA LEU A 325 6.80 -15.31 -13.21
C LEU A 325 6.63 -15.52 -14.71
N MET A 326 7.60 -15.09 -15.51
CA MET A 326 7.60 -15.22 -16.98
C MET A 326 8.10 -16.59 -17.41
N VAL A 327 7.36 -17.64 -17.08
CA VAL A 327 7.68 -19.05 -17.32
C VAL A 327 6.51 -19.78 -17.99
N ASP A 328 6.74 -21.00 -18.53
CA ASP A 328 5.70 -21.78 -19.21
C ASP A 328 4.57 -22.21 -18.28
N ASP A 329 4.90 -22.70 -17.07
CA ASP A 329 3.93 -23.11 -16.05
C ASP A 329 4.18 -22.33 -14.75
N PRO A 330 3.63 -21.11 -14.62
CA PRO A 330 3.85 -20.29 -13.44
C PRO A 330 3.19 -20.88 -12.17
N PHE A 331 2.10 -21.66 -12.31
CA PHE A 331 1.41 -22.27 -11.18
C PHE A 331 2.25 -23.35 -10.49
N ALA A 332 3.18 -24.00 -11.21
CA ALA A 332 4.11 -24.96 -10.62
C ALA A 332 5.06 -24.33 -9.58
N TYR A 333 5.25 -23.01 -9.63
CA TYR A 333 6.13 -22.27 -8.71
C TYR A 333 5.37 -21.49 -7.64
N LEU A 334 4.04 -21.35 -7.73
CA LEU A 334 3.25 -20.49 -6.84
C LEU A 334 3.45 -20.87 -5.36
N ASP A 335 3.44 -22.15 -5.02
CA ASP A 335 3.63 -22.61 -3.64
C ASP A 335 5.05 -22.38 -3.09
N ALA A 336 6.04 -22.23 -3.96
CA ALA A 336 7.42 -21.94 -3.61
C ALA A 336 7.67 -20.44 -3.35
N VAL A 337 6.82 -19.56 -3.90
CA VAL A 337 6.87 -18.11 -3.59
C VAL A 337 6.35 -17.89 -2.18
N LYS A 338 7.17 -17.27 -1.34
CA LYS A 338 6.84 -16.97 0.07
C LYS A 338 6.72 -15.48 0.35
N HIS A 339 7.46 -14.66 -0.38
CA HIS A 339 7.60 -13.24 -0.10
C HIS A 339 7.53 -12.43 -1.38
N ALA A 340 6.33 -11.93 -1.71
CA ALA A 340 6.07 -10.96 -2.76
C ALA A 340 4.85 -10.14 -2.40
N GLY A 341 4.82 -8.86 -2.78
CA GLY A 341 3.64 -8.02 -2.60
C GLY A 341 2.52 -8.47 -3.54
N SER A 342 2.79 -8.55 -4.84
CA SER A 342 1.89 -9.10 -5.85
C SER A 342 2.63 -10.06 -6.77
N ILE A 343 1.93 -11.10 -7.27
CA ILE A 343 2.51 -12.14 -8.13
C ILE A 343 1.78 -12.15 -9.47
N PHE A 344 2.50 -11.85 -10.55
CA PHE A 344 2.00 -11.83 -11.93
C PHE A 344 2.37 -13.13 -12.62
N MET A 345 1.35 -13.87 -13.08
CA MET A 345 1.47 -15.26 -13.44
C MET A 345 1.52 -15.45 -14.95
N GLY A 346 2.72 -15.70 -15.48
CA GLY A 346 2.94 -16.04 -16.91
C GLY A 346 3.29 -14.84 -17.79
N ARG A 347 3.67 -15.13 -19.04
CA ARG A 347 4.25 -14.17 -19.99
C ARG A 347 3.29 -13.10 -20.52
N ASN A 348 1.99 -13.23 -20.25
CA ASN A 348 0.96 -12.29 -20.71
C ASN A 348 0.35 -11.49 -19.56
N CYS A 349 1.05 -11.42 -18.43
CA CYS A 349 0.58 -10.74 -17.21
C CYS A 349 1.62 -9.71 -16.74
N PRO A 350 1.78 -8.59 -17.46
CA PRO A 350 2.69 -7.52 -17.07
C PRO A 350 2.19 -6.83 -15.79
N GLU A 351 3.09 -6.27 -15.02
CA GLU A 351 2.80 -5.54 -13.78
C GLU A 351 1.75 -4.44 -13.98
N ALA A 352 1.84 -3.67 -15.08
CA ALA A 352 0.89 -2.62 -15.41
C ALA A 352 -0.58 -3.11 -15.51
N LEU A 353 -0.82 -4.39 -15.80
CA LEU A 353 -2.16 -4.97 -15.74
C LEU A 353 -2.71 -4.94 -14.31
N GLY A 354 -1.88 -5.23 -13.32
CA GLY A 354 -2.24 -5.13 -11.90
C GLY A 354 -2.47 -3.71 -11.45
N ASP A 355 -1.62 -2.80 -11.86
CA ASP A 355 -1.69 -1.40 -11.46
C ASP A 355 -2.99 -0.70 -11.90
N TYR A 356 -3.50 -1.08 -13.06
CA TYR A 356 -4.60 -0.33 -13.66
C TYR A 356 -5.90 -1.11 -13.80
N PHE A 357 -5.88 -2.44 -14.04
CA PHE A 357 -7.07 -3.07 -14.58
C PHE A 357 -7.46 -4.44 -14.00
N ALA A 358 -6.52 -5.24 -13.48
CA ALA A 358 -6.78 -6.62 -13.04
C ALA A 358 -7.72 -6.73 -11.82
N GLY A 359 -7.66 -5.77 -10.90
CA GLY A 359 -8.49 -5.73 -9.70
C GLY A 359 -7.78 -5.97 -8.37
N PRO A 360 -6.76 -6.84 -8.23
CA PRO A 360 -5.91 -6.88 -7.05
C PRO A 360 -5.28 -5.51 -6.75
N ASN A 361 -5.05 -5.22 -5.48
CA ASN A 361 -4.57 -3.90 -5.05
C ASN A 361 -3.12 -3.65 -5.45
N HIS A 362 -2.82 -2.42 -5.87
CA HIS A 362 -1.47 -1.98 -6.21
C HIS A 362 -0.74 -1.23 -5.08
N THR A 363 -1.40 -0.98 -3.93
CA THR A 363 -0.74 -0.45 -2.73
C THR A 363 -0.08 -1.63 -2.01
N LEU A 364 1.19 -1.85 -2.34
CA LEU A 364 1.95 -3.05 -2.04
C LEU A 364 3.07 -2.80 -1.03
N PRO A 365 3.47 -3.83 -0.25
CA PRO A 365 4.63 -3.74 0.63
C PRO A 365 5.92 -3.63 -0.16
N THR A 366 6.70 -2.58 0.09
CA THR A 366 8.00 -2.28 -0.53
C THR A 366 9.17 -2.59 0.39
N SER A 367 10.39 -2.46 -0.11
CA SER A 367 11.62 -2.54 0.70
C SER A 367 11.79 -3.85 1.49
N GLY A 368 11.30 -4.97 0.92
CA GLY A 368 11.38 -6.30 1.53
C GLY A 368 10.34 -6.56 2.63
N THR A 369 9.43 -5.64 2.88
CA THR A 369 8.39 -5.80 3.90
C THR A 369 7.34 -6.84 3.52
N ALA A 370 7.31 -7.32 2.26
CA ALA A 370 6.51 -8.47 1.83
C ALA A 370 6.78 -9.77 2.61
N ARG A 371 7.84 -9.80 3.44
CA ARG A 371 8.12 -10.87 4.41
C ARG A 371 7.10 -10.93 5.55
N PHE A 372 6.43 -9.82 5.88
CA PHE A 372 5.50 -9.71 7.02
C PHE A 372 4.33 -8.77 6.78
N SER A 373 4.27 -8.09 5.64
CA SER A 373 3.18 -7.21 5.23
C SER A 373 2.49 -7.76 3.98
N SER A 374 1.24 -7.37 3.79
CA SER A 374 0.40 -7.76 2.66
C SER A 374 0.01 -6.54 1.82
N PRO A 375 -0.47 -6.74 0.59
CA PRO A 375 -1.16 -5.70 -0.17
C PRO A 375 -2.33 -5.12 0.62
N LEU A 376 -2.66 -3.85 0.37
CA LEU A 376 -3.84 -3.23 0.94
C LEU A 376 -5.09 -4.02 0.58
N SER A 377 -5.92 -4.30 1.56
CA SER A 377 -7.06 -5.20 1.44
C SER A 377 -8.24 -4.73 2.30
N VAL A 378 -9.38 -5.40 2.20
CA VAL A 378 -10.54 -5.16 3.08
C VAL A 378 -10.17 -5.38 4.55
N ASP A 379 -9.23 -6.31 4.85
CA ASP A 379 -8.77 -6.58 6.22
C ASP A 379 -8.10 -5.36 6.88
N ASP A 380 -7.52 -4.45 6.08
CA ASP A 380 -6.91 -3.21 6.57
C ASP A 380 -7.91 -2.20 7.11
N PHE A 381 -9.15 -2.31 6.70
CA PHE A 381 -10.24 -1.37 7.02
C PHE A 381 -11.22 -1.91 8.06
N VAL A 382 -10.91 -3.06 8.67
CA VAL A 382 -11.71 -3.64 9.75
C VAL A 382 -10.86 -3.86 11.00
N LYS A 383 -11.51 -3.87 12.14
CA LYS A 383 -10.93 -4.28 13.41
C LYS A 383 -11.74 -5.41 14.02
N LYS A 384 -11.09 -6.23 14.84
CA LYS A 384 -11.67 -7.42 15.45
C LYS A 384 -11.67 -7.26 16.96
N SER A 385 -12.87 -7.31 17.57
CA SER A 385 -13.03 -7.30 19.02
C SER A 385 -13.46 -8.68 19.49
N GLN A 386 -12.87 -9.16 20.56
CA GLN A 386 -13.27 -10.41 21.21
C GLN A 386 -14.38 -10.13 22.21
N PHE A 387 -15.32 -11.08 22.37
CA PHE A 387 -16.29 -11.06 23.44
C PHE A 387 -16.37 -12.42 24.10
N THR A 388 -16.62 -12.36 25.42
CA THR A 388 -16.68 -13.53 26.29
C THR A 388 -17.89 -13.40 27.19
N TYR A 389 -18.72 -14.43 27.25
CA TYR A 389 -19.86 -14.53 28.15
C TYR A 389 -19.82 -15.85 28.88
N TYR A 390 -20.05 -15.82 30.20
CA TYR A 390 -20.17 -16.97 31.08
C TYR A 390 -21.42 -16.81 31.94
N THR A 391 -22.19 -17.90 32.10
CA THR A 391 -23.21 -17.98 33.14
C THR A 391 -22.56 -18.04 34.54
N ALA A 392 -23.32 -17.79 35.61
CA ALA A 392 -22.83 -17.87 36.96
C ALA A 392 -22.26 -19.27 37.27
N ASP A 393 -22.98 -20.33 36.85
CA ASP A 393 -22.53 -21.73 37.08
C ASP A 393 -21.23 -22.04 36.32
N ALA A 394 -21.13 -21.62 35.08
CA ALA A 394 -19.93 -21.82 34.26
C ALA A 394 -18.72 -21.07 34.85
N LEU A 395 -18.91 -19.83 35.35
CA LEU A 395 -17.86 -19.09 36.04
C LEU A 395 -17.48 -19.75 37.37
N SER A 396 -18.47 -20.18 38.18
CA SER A 396 -18.22 -20.84 39.43
C SER A 396 -17.35 -22.10 39.29
N ALA A 397 -17.57 -22.88 38.21
CA ALA A 397 -16.79 -24.07 37.90
C ALA A 397 -15.30 -23.81 37.65
N VAL A 398 -14.90 -22.60 37.25
CA VAL A 398 -13.51 -22.25 36.92
C VAL A 398 -12.89 -21.20 37.85
N ALA A 399 -13.67 -20.60 38.75
CA ALA A 399 -13.23 -19.49 39.60
C ALA A 399 -11.99 -19.84 40.45
N ASP A 400 -11.94 -21.05 41.03
CA ASP A 400 -10.78 -21.50 41.80
C ASP A 400 -9.53 -21.63 40.93
N SER A 401 -9.67 -22.12 39.73
CA SER A 401 -8.55 -22.22 38.76
C SER A 401 -8.02 -20.83 38.36
N ILE A 402 -8.92 -19.88 38.14
CA ILE A 402 -8.54 -18.48 37.83
C ILE A 402 -7.78 -17.89 39.01
N ASN A 403 -8.30 -18.09 40.26
CA ASN A 403 -7.65 -17.58 41.46
C ASN A 403 -6.26 -18.21 41.68
N TYR A 404 -6.14 -19.50 41.48
CA TYR A 404 -4.85 -20.20 41.61
C TYR A 404 -3.84 -19.67 40.59
N PHE A 405 -4.25 -19.52 39.34
CA PHE A 405 -3.39 -19.00 38.27
C PHE A 405 -2.94 -17.55 38.54
N ALA A 406 -3.87 -16.67 38.86
CA ALA A 406 -3.58 -15.26 39.17
C ALA A 406 -2.63 -15.11 40.38
N ASN A 407 -2.78 -15.95 41.41
CA ASN A 407 -1.87 -15.95 42.56
C ASN A 407 -0.45 -16.41 42.20
N LYS A 408 -0.28 -17.34 41.24
CA LYS A 408 1.04 -17.73 40.73
C LYS A 408 1.74 -16.59 39.95
N GLU A 409 0.97 -15.71 39.34
CA GLU A 409 1.47 -14.49 38.70
C GLU A 409 1.67 -13.32 39.69
N GLY A 410 1.28 -13.49 40.98
CA GLY A 410 1.31 -12.43 41.99
C GLY A 410 0.17 -11.40 41.85
N LEU A 411 -0.88 -11.72 41.06
CA LEU A 411 -2.01 -10.83 40.74
C LEU A 411 -3.25 -11.18 41.56
N GLN A 412 -3.18 -11.03 42.89
CA GLN A 412 -4.24 -11.45 43.83
C GLN A 412 -5.60 -10.79 43.56
N ALA A 413 -5.64 -9.53 43.13
CA ALA A 413 -6.89 -8.85 42.80
C ALA A 413 -7.61 -9.49 41.60
N HIS A 414 -6.87 -10.04 40.61
CA HIS A 414 -7.43 -10.79 39.48
C HIS A 414 -8.13 -12.07 39.98
N GLY A 415 -7.44 -12.83 40.83
CA GLY A 415 -8.02 -14.03 41.44
C GLY A 415 -9.28 -13.71 42.25
N LYS A 416 -9.21 -12.70 43.12
CA LYS A 416 -10.35 -12.26 43.95
C LYS A 416 -11.56 -11.85 43.10
N SER A 417 -11.36 -11.25 41.92
CA SER A 417 -12.47 -10.84 41.04
C SER A 417 -13.33 -12.03 40.58
N ALA A 418 -12.74 -13.21 40.40
CA ALA A 418 -13.48 -14.44 40.07
C ALA A 418 -14.14 -15.08 41.31
N ILE A 419 -13.41 -15.18 42.42
CA ILE A 419 -13.91 -15.81 43.64
C ILE A 419 -15.12 -15.11 44.23
N ILE A 420 -15.12 -13.77 44.32
CA ILE A 420 -16.22 -12.99 44.86
C ILE A 420 -17.56 -13.22 44.14
N ARG A 421 -17.51 -13.54 42.84
CA ARG A 421 -18.69 -13.87 42.02
C ARG A 421 -19.20 -15.31 42.23
N LYS A 422 -18.38 -16.19 42.80
CA LYS A 422 -18.77 -17.55 43.19
C LYS A 422 -19.48 -17.56 44.54
N GLU A 423 -19.17 -16.58 45.40
CA GLU A 423 -19.69 -16.48 46.77
C GLU A 423 -21.00 -15.64 46.83
N SER A 424 -21.35 -14.94 45.76
CA SER A 424 -22.57 -14.15 45.63
C SER A 424 -23.70 -14.90 44.93
#